data_bb375411339035bf43adecc2757f0ae2
#
_entry.id   bb375411339035bf43adecc2757f0ae2
#
_cell.length_a   1.000
_cell.length_b   1.000
_cell.length_c   1.000
_cell.angle_alpha   90.00
_cell.angle_beta   90.00
_cell.angle_gamma   90.00
#
_symmetry.space_group_name_H-M   'P 1'
#
loop_
_entity.id
_entity.type
_entity.pdbx_description
1 polymer ?
#
loop_
_entity_poly.entity_id
_entity_poly.type
_entity_poly.pdbx_seq_one_letter_code
_entity_poly.pdbx_strand_id
1 'polypeptide(L)'
;MNYKDQYKSKIQENLKNVTKELETRNMQLKISNWANKFGYSFGQIKEKIINDEIFRCVFAKDPAKQNLYQNLAAQYISSLDIVENFKVLPSGGKNAIYLTNGKILQGHLLKNQSKDIKSIDFVWTCNNLTFYASHKYTEVSGGAQDNQYKDIQDFLHHSRDCNEKNTIFLAICDGDYYLQKDSQTGDETKIKRLQRLTDNKTSFVLNIDSLSSFLQNITN
;
A
#
# COMPACT_ATOMS: atom_id res chain seq x y z
N MET A 1 -11.80 7.92 -4.49
CA MET A 1 -12.05 6.69 -3.67
C MET A 1 -12.12 7.05 -2.19
N ASN A 2 -13.10 6.52 -1.42
CA ASN A 2 -13.25 6.86 0.00
C ASN A 2 -12.56 5.82 0.92
N TYR A 3 -11.26 5.92 1.08
CA TYR A 3 -10.47 5.05 1.95
C TYR A 3 -10.88 5.14 3.43
N LYS A 4 -11.25 6.35 3.91
CA LYS A 4 -11.59 6.57 5.34
C LYS A 4 -12.86 5.83 5.76
N ASP A 5 -13.89 5.83 4.93
CA ASP A 5 -15.12 5.10 5.24
C ASP A 5 -14.93 3.58 5.13
N GLN A 6 -14.14 3.12 4.17
CA GLN A 6 -13.79 1.71 4.06
C GLN A 6 -12.98 1.24 5.27
N TYR A 7 -12.05 2.06 5.76
CA TYR A 7 -11.29 1.76 6.97
C TYR A 7 -12.21 1.64 8.21
N LYS A 8 -13.12 2.60 8.39
CA LYS A 8 -14.10 2.58 9.49
C LYS A 8 -15.00 1.34 9.43
N SER A 9 -15.52 1.03 8.24
CA SER A 9 -16.35 -0.16 8.03
C SER A 9 -15.59 -1.45 8.38
N LYS A 10 -14.31 -1.55 7.96
CA LYS A 10 -13.47 -2.73 8.24
C LYS A 10 -13.11 -2.86 9.72
N ILE A 11 -12.89 -1.75 10.44
CA ILE A 11 -12.74 -1.78 11.90
C ILE A 11 -13.98 -2.39 12.56
N GLN A 12 -15.18 -1.94 12.20
CA GLN A 12 -16.43 -2.47 12.76
C GLN A 12 -16.62 -3.96 12.48
N GLU A 13 -16.27 -4.40 11.26
CA GLU A 13 -16.25 -5.83 10.93
C GLU A 13 -15.24 -6.60 11.80
N ASN A 14 -14.02 -6.09 11.94
CA ASN A 14 -12.99 -6.73 12.74
C ASN A 14 -13.36 -6.82 14.23
N LEU A 15 -14.03 -5.79 14.79
CA LEU A 15 -14.55 -5.83 16.17
C LEU A 15 -15.60 -6.93 16.36
N LYS A 16 -16.54 -7.08 15.42
CA LYS A 16 -17.52 -8.17 15.42
C LYS A 16 -16.84 -9.55 15.31
N ASN A 17 -15.78 -9.65 14.54
CA ASN A 17 -15.05 -10.91 14.37
C ASN A 17 -14.30 -11.32 15.64
N VAL A 18 -13.82 -10.39 16.48
CA VAL A 18 -13.17 -10.74 17.75
C VAL A 18 -14.08 -11.60 18.62
N THR A 19 -15.37 -11.24 18.77
CA THR A 19 -16.31 -12.03 19.57
C THR A 19 -16.62 -13.38 18.96
N LYS A 20 -16.70 -13.47 17.63
CA LYS A 20 -16.92 -14.75 16.93
C LYS A 20 -15.73 -15.70 17.04
N GLU A 21 -14.52 -15.14 17.10
CA GLU A 21 -13.27 -15.89 17.12
C GLU A 21 -12.79 -16.26 18.52
N LEU A 22 -13.51 -15.89 19.61
CA LEU A 22 -13.09 -16.09 21.01
C LEU A 22 -12.68 -17.53 21.34
N GLU A 23 -13.33 -18.52 20.75
CA GLU A 23 -13.05 -19.94 20.98
C GLU A 23 -11.99 -20.52 20.05
N THR A 24 -11.48 -19.72 19.09
CA THR A 24 -10.42 -20.20 18.21
C THR A 24 -9.09 -20.29 18.96
N ARG A 25 -8.29 -21.31 18.63
CA ARG A 25 -6.95 -21.50 19.21
C ARG A 25 -6.08 -20.24 19.13
N ASN A 26 -6.13 -19.53 18.01
CA ASN A 26 -5.32 -18.31 17.80
C ASN A 26 -5.75 -17.18 18.75
N MET A 27 -7.05 -16.97 18.94
CA MET A 27 -7.56 -15.94 19.84
C MET A 27 -7.27 -16.30 21.30
N GLN A 28 -7.48 -17.55 21.70
CA GLN A 28 -7.14 -18.02 23.05
C GLN A 28 -5.66 -17.83 23.38
N LEU A 29 -4.77 -18.14 22.42
CA LEU A 29 -3.33 -17.90 22.58
C LEU A 29 -3.01 -16.41 22.74
N LYS A 30 -3.66 -15.56 21.95
CA LYS A 30 -3.50 -14.09 22.02
C LYS A 30 -3.96 -13.55 23.36
N ILE A 31 -5.10 -14.02 23.87
CA ILE A 31 -5.64 -13.66 25.19
C ILE A 31 -4.68 -14.10 26.30
N SER A 32 -4.20 -15.35 26.26
CA SER A 32 -3.24 -15.89 27.24
C SER A 32 -1.95 -15.09 27.27
N ASN A 33 -1.37 -14.80 26.11
CA ASN A 33 -0.15 -14.01 26.02
C ASN A 33 -0.33 -12.60 26.58
N TRP A 34 -1.47 -11.97 26.30
CA TRP A 34 -1.79 -10.63 26.81
C TRP A 34 -2.01 -10.66 28.33
N ALA A 35 -2.79 -11.63 28.83
CA ALA A 35 -3.06 -11.83 30.26
C ALA A 35 -1.74 -12.02 31.04
N ASN A 36 -0.88 -12.92 30.58
CA ASN A 36 0.43 -13.18 31.20
C ASN A 36 1.32 -11.93 31.21
N LYS A 37 1.35 -11.18 30.10
CA LYS A 37 2.16 -9.96 29.98
C LYS A 37 1.77 -8.89 31.00
N PHE A 38 0.49 -8.75 31.32
CA PHE A 38 -0.04 -7.68 32.16
C PHE A 38 -0.52 -8.15 33.56
N GLY A 39 -0.31 -9.44 33.89
CA GLY A 39 -0.64 -9.97 35.22
C GLY A 39 -2.13 -10.21 35.47
N TYR A 40 -2.93 -10.46 34.45
CA TYR A 40 -4.35 -10.78 34.57
C TYR A 40 -4.63 -12.26 34.34
N SER A 41 -5.77 -12.74 34.80
CA SER A 41 -6.24 -14.09 34.44
C SER A 41 -6.87 -14.10 33.06
N PHE A 42 -6.79 -15.26 32.37
CA PHE A 42 -7.45 -15.47 31.07
C PHE A 42 -8.96 -15.13 31.14
N GLY A 43 -9.64 -15.55 32.20
CA GLY A 43 -11.07 -15.29 32.39
C GLY A 43 -11.42 -13.80 32.46
N GLN A 44 -10.64 -13.02 33.22
CA GLN A 44 -10.83 -11.56 33.29
C GLN A 44 -10.71 -10.88 31.93
N ILE A 45 -9.70 -11.28 31.12
CA ILE A 45 -9.52 -10.71 29.80
C ILE A 45 -10.66 -11.12 28.85
N LYS A 46 -11.05 -12.40 28.87
CA LYS A 46 -12.16 -12.91 28.05
C LYS A 46 -13.48 -12.20 28.38
N GLU A 47 -13.80 -12.04 29.66
CA GLU A 47 -14.98 -11.30 30.13
C GLU A 47 -14.95 -9.83 29.67
N LYS A 48 -13.80 -9.18 29.79
CA LYS A 48 -13.61 -7.79 29.35
C LYS A 48 -13.80 -7.64 27.84
N ILE A 49 -13.30 -8.57 27.03
CA ILE A 49 -13.51 -8.58 25.57
C ILE A 49 -15.01 -8.67 25.23
N ILE A 50 -15.76 -9.48 25.96
CA ILE A 50 -17.20 -9.67 25.71
C ILE A 50 -17.99 -8.40 26.06
N ASN A 51 -17.71 -7.80 27.22
CA ASN A 51 -18.53 -6.75 27.80
C ASN A 51 -18.11 -5.32 27.49
N ASP A 52 -16.89 -5.11 26.94
CA ASP A 52 -16.33 -3.79 26.69
C ASP A 52 -15.87 -3.68 25.23
N GLU A 53 -16.64 -2.94 24.42
CA GLU A 53 -16.35 -2.74 23.00
C GLU A 53 -15.04 -1.98 22.77
N ILE A 54 -14.71 -1.02 23.64
CA ILE A 54 -13.45 -0.25 23.54
C ILE A 54 -12.26 -1.17 23.80
N PHE A 55 -12.35 -2.01 24.86
CA PHE A 55 -11.30 -2.98 25.16
C PHE A 55 -11.12 -4.02 24.04
N ARG A 56 -12.20 -4.37 23.35
CA ARG A 56 -12.19 -5.29 22.20
C ARG A 56 -11.25 -4.82 21.08
N CYS A 57 -11.05 -3.50 20.94
CA CYS A 57 -10.10 -2.92 19.96
C CYS A 57 -8.67 -3.45 20.13
N VAL A 58 -8.25 -3.81 21.33
CA VAL A 58 -6.92 -4.37 21.62
C VAL A 58 -6.69 -5.71 20.89
N PHE A 59 -7.77 -6.45 20.67
CA PHE A 59 -7.75 -7.78 20.06
C PHE A 59 -8.14 -7.77 18.58
N ALA A 60 -8.79 -6.72 18.11
CA ALA A 60 -9.14 -6.56 16.70
C ALA A 60 -7.89 -6.41 15.83
N LYS A 61 -7.99 -6.84 14.58
CA LYS A 61 -6.95 -6.61 13.57
C LYS A 61 -7.07 -5.17 13.07
N ASP A 62 -5.94 -4.50 12.95
CA ASP A 62 -5.89 -3.21 12.28
C ASP A 62 -6.08 -3.42 10.76
N PRO A 63 -7.06 -2.77 10.12
CA PRO A 63 -7.27 -2.89 8.67
C PRO A 63 -6.04 -2.51 7.83
N ALA A 64 -5.25 -1.53 8.27
CA ALA A 64 -4.02 -1.14 7.57
C ALA A 64 -3.00 -2.29 7.52
N LYS A 65 -2.90 -3.09 8.59
CA LYS A 65 -2.05 -4.29 8.64
C LYS A 65 -2.62 -5.49 7.85
N GLN A 66 -3.82 -5.34 7.29
CA GLN A 66 -4.47 -6.32 6.43
C GLN A 66 -4.40 -5.92 4.95
N ASN A 67 -3.51 -5.03 4.57
CA ASN A 67 -3.35 -4.48 3.21
C ASN A 67 -4.64 -3.84 2.66
N LEU A 68 -5.49 -3.27 3.54
CA LEU A 68 -6.78 -2.72 3.13
C LEU A 68 -6.63 -1.74 1.97
N TYR A 69 -5.74 -0.77 2.10
CA TYR A 69 -5.58 0.30 1.11
C TYR A 69 -5.08 -0.22 -0.23
N GLN A 70 -4.12 -1.14 -0.22
CA GLN A 70 -3.62 -1.79 -1.43
C GLN A 70 -4.71 -2.63 -2.11
N ASN A 71 -5.54 -3.34 -1.34
CA ASN A 71 -6.65 -4.13 -1.87
C ASN A 71 -7.74 -3.24 -2.50
N LEU A 72 -8.06 -2.10 -1.88
CA LEU A 72 -9.02 -1.14 -2.42
C LEU A 72 -8.50 -0.51 -3.72
N ALA A 73 -7.23 -0.12 -3.76
CA ALA A 73 -6.60 0.36 -4.99
C ALA A 73 -6.62 -0.71 -6.09
N ALA A 74 -6.30 -1.96 -5.76
CA ALA A 74 -6.35 -3.08 -6.69
C ALA A 74 -7.76 -3.30 -7.27
N GLN A 75 -8.79 -3.28 -6.42
CA GLN A 75 -10.19 -3.39 -6.85
C GLN A 75 -10.59 -2.25 -7.80
N TYR A 76 -10.20 -1.02 -7.48
CA TYR A 76 -10.49 0.12 -8.34
C TYR A 76 -9.78 0.02 -9.69
N ILE A 77 -8.48 -0.25 -9.71
CA ILE A 77 -7.71 -0.37 -10.95
C ILE A 77 -8.28 -1.48 -11.83
N SER A 78 -8.55 -2.65 -11.26
CA SER A 78 -9.11 -3.80 -12.01
C SER A 78 -10.53 -3.58 -12.52
N SER A 79 -11.27 -2.60 -11.99
CA SER A 79 -12.63 -2.26 -12.43
C SER A 79 -12.67 -1.28 -13.60
N LEU A 80 -11.55 -0.71 -14.02
CA LEU A 80 -11.48 0.21 -15.14
C LEU A 80 -11.51 -0.56 -16.47
N ASP A 81 -12.47 -0.28 -17.34
CA ASP A 81 -12.69 -0.99 -18.62
C ASP A 81 -11.45 -1.01 -19.55
N ILE A 82 -10.59 0.01 -19.44
CA ILE A 82 -9.37 0.16 -20.23
C ILE A 82 -8.20 -0.70 -19.70
N VAL A 83 -8.34 -1.27 -18.50
CA VAL A 83 -7.28 -2.05 -17.85
C VAL A 83 -7.42 -3.53 -18.19
N GLU A 84 -6.37 -4.09 -18.75
CA GLU A 84 -6.28 -5.50 -19.14
C GLU A 84 -5.17 -6.21 -18.35
N ASN A 85 -5.30 -7.54 -18.17
CA ASN A 85 -4.28 -8.39 -17.57
C ASN A 85 -3.77 -7.92 -16.19
N PHE A 86 -4.64 -7.26 -15.42
CA PHE A 86 -4.29 -6.73 -14.09
C PHE A 86 -3.85 -7.85 -13.13
N LYS A 87 -2.74 -7.59 -12.42
CA LYS A 87 -2.22 -8.48 -11.38
C LYS A 87 -1.73 -7.68 -10.17
N VAL A 88 -2.09 -8.15 -8.98
CA VAL A 88 -1.43 -7.77 -7.72
C VAL A 88 -0.17 -8.61 -7.59
N LEU A 89 0.96 -7.98 -7.35
CA LEU A 89 2.25 -8.64 -7.21
C LEU A 89 2.58 -8.87 -5.73
N PRO A 90 3.22 -9.98 -5.39
CA PRO A 90 3.70 -10.18 -4.02
C PRO A 90 4.85 -9.21 -3.71
N SER A 91 4.90 -8.73 -2.47
CA SER A 91 5.96 -7.82 -1.99
C SER A 91 7.33 -8.48 -1.88
N GLY A 92 7.40 -9.81 -2.00
CA GLY A 92 8.65 -10.57 -1.88
C GLY A 92 8.55 -11.98 -2.45
N GLY A 93 9.71 -12.66 -2.50
CA GLY A 93 9.82 -14.03 -2.97
C GLY A 93 10.03 -14.17 -4.47
N LYS A 94 9.96 -15.40 -4.97
CA LYS A 94 10.32 -15.75 -6.36
C LYS A 94 9.47 -15.07 -7.43
N ASN A 95 8.20 -14.81 -7.11
CA ASN A 95 7.20 -14.26 -8.04
C ASN A 95 7.04 -12.73 -7.90
N ALA A 96 7.74 -12.09 -6.97
CA ALA A 96 7.77 -10.65 -6.88
C ALA A 96 8.50 -10.06 -8.08
N ILE A 97 8.08 -8.87 -8.49
CA ILE A 97 8.78 -8.08 -9.50
C ILE A 97 9.42 -6.88 -8.80
N TYR A 98 10.66 -6.63 -9.16
CA TYR A 98 11.46 -5.57 -8.59
C TYR A 98 11.98 -4.64 -9.68
N LEU A 99 12.10 -3.38 -9.31
CA LEU A 99 12.76 -2.36 -10.10
C LEU A 99 14.10 -2.02 -9.42
N THR A 100 15.18 -2.08 -10.18
CA THR A 100 16.53 -1.75 -9.72
C THR A 100 17.41 -1.30 -10.89
N ASN A 101 18.06 -0.15 -10.74
CA ASN A 101 18.99 0.39 -11.73
C ASN A 101 18.46 0.32 -13.19
N GLY A 102 17.20 0.76 -13.39
CA GLY A 102 16.56 0.76 -14.69
C GLY A 102 16.20 -0.63 -15.25
N LYS A 103 16.19 -1.68 -14.44
CA LYS A 103 15.84 -3.04 -14.87
C LYS A 103 14.66 -3.59 -14.06
N ILE A 104 13.76 -4.26 -14.76
CA ILE A 104 12.65 -5.01 -14.17
C ILE A 104 13.11 -6.46 -14.00
N LEU A 105 13.17 -6.93 -12.77
CA LEU A 105 13.66 -8.28 -12.43
C LEU A 105 12.64 -9.07 -11.64
N GLN A 106 12.49 -10.34 -11.98
CA GLN A 106 11.75 -11.28 -11.14
C GLN A 106 12.57 -11.69 -9.92
N GLY A 107 11.91 -11.97 -8.79
CA GLY A 107 12.55 -12.24 -7.51
C GLY A 107 13.56 -13.40 -7.51
N HIS A 108 13.36 -14.40 -8.38
CA HIS A 108 14.32 -15.52 -8.51
C HIS A 108 15.64 -15.10 -9.22
N LEU A 109 15.68 -13.96 -9.89
CA LEU A 109 16.86 -13.41 -10.57
C LEU A 109 17.68 -12.48 -9.67
N LEU A 110 17.21 -12.16 -8.46
CA LEU A 110 17.87 -11.25 -7.52
C LEU A 110 19.09 -11.86 -6.81
N LYS A 111 19.86 -12.74 -7.43
CA LYS A 111 21.06 -13.33 -6.84
C LYS A 111 22.03 -12.21 -6.43
N ASN A 112 22.21 -12.01 -5.12
CA ASN A 112 23.21 -11.12 -4.51
C ASN A 112 23.18 -9.64 -4.93
N GLN A 113 22.03 -9.12 -5.32
CA GLN A 113 21.91 -7.70 -5.65
C GLN A 113 21.73 -6.84 -4.40
N SER A 114 22.22 -5.60 -4.50
CA SER A 114 22.29 -4.58 -3.47
C SER A 114 20.95 -4.28 -2.79
N LYS A 115 21.02 -3.57 -1.66
CA LYS A 115 19.87 -3.14 -0.85
C LYS A 115 18.90 -2.19 -1.56
N ASP A 116 19.25 -1.71 -2.77
CA ASP A 116 18.48 -0.71 -3.53
C ASP A 116 17.58 -1.38 -4.56
N ILE A 117 16.62 -2.16 -4.08
CA ILE A 117 15.57 -2.77 -4.91
C ILE A 117 14.21 -2.31 -4.43
N LYS A 118 13.31 -2.00 -5.36
CA LYS A 118 11.93 -1.61 -5.04
C LYS A 118 10.96 -2.63 -5.60
N SER A 119 10.12 -3.20 -4.73
CA SER A 119 9.03 -4.07 -5.16
C SER A 119 7.96 -3.27 -5.89
N ILE A 120 7.40 -3.87 -6.92
CA ILE A 120 6.26 -3.36 -7.67
C ILE A 120 5.00 -3.99 -7.09
N ASP A 121 3.97 -3.18 -6.84
CA ASP A 121 2.73 -3.65 -6.22
C ASP A 121 1.73 -4.16 -7.25
N PHE A 122 1.65 -3.52 -8.43
CA PHE A 122 0.69 -3.84 -9.47
C PHE A 122 1.33 -3.85 -10.85
N VAL A 123 0.81 -4.69 -11.74
CA VAL A 123 1.10 -4.68 -13.17
C VAL A 123 -0.18 -4.89 -13.97
N TRP A 124 -0.31 -4.16 -15.08
CA TRP A 124 -1.41 -4.33 -16.04
C TRP A 124 -1.00 -3.88 -17.43
N THR A 125 -1.85 -4.15 -18.41
CA THR A 125 -1.69 -3.63 -19.78
C THR A 125 -2.86 -2.71 -20.15
N CYS A 126 -2.59 -1.75 -21.04
CA CYS A 126 -3.57 -0.88 -21.64
C CYS A 126 -3.03 -0.41 -23.00
N ASN A 127 -3.75 -0.67 -24.11
CA ASN A 127 -3.36 -0.27 -25.46
C ASN A 127 -1.87 -0.50 -25.81
N ASN A 128 -1.38 -1.72 -25.67
CA ASN A 128 0.03 -2.10 -25.93
C ASN A 128 1.08 -1.47 -24.96
N LEU A 129 0.66 -0.73 -23.96
CA LEU A 129 1.54 -0.26 -22.88
C LEU A 129 1.45 -1.21 -21.69
N THR A 130 2.59 -1.47 -21.06
CA THR A 130 2.66 -2.19 -19.78
C THR A 130 2.90 -1.20 -18.67
N PHE A 131 2.05 -1.22 -17.66
CA PHE A 131 2.12 -0.35 -16.49
C PHE A 131 2.64 -1.14 -15.29
N TYR A 132 3.65 -0.60 -14.62
CA TYR A 132 4.16 -1.07 -13.35
C TYR A 132 3.93 -0.01 -12.29
N ALA A 133 3.22 -0.34 -11.22
CA ALA A 133 2.84 0.64 -10.22
C ALA A 133 3.32 0.27 -8.81
N SER A 134 3.78 1.28 -8.08
CA SER A 134 3.93 1.26 -6.63
C SER A 134 2.82 2.11 -6.00
N HIS A 135 2.14 1.57 -4.99
CA HIS A 135 1.04 2.24 -4.30
C HIS A 135 1.37 2.48 -2.83
N LYS A 136 1.17 3.71 -2.39
CA LYS A 136 1.30 4.09 -0.98
C LYS A 136 0.10 4.92 -0.54
N TYR A 137 -0.51 4.52 0.56
CA TYR A 137 -1.51 5.32 1.26
C TYR A 137 -0.92 5.83 2.56
N THR A 138 -0.93 7.16 2.75
CA THR A 138 -0.38 7.80 3.94
C THR A 138 -1.29 8.94 4.39
N GLU A 139 -1.78 8.90 5.60
CA GLU A 139 -2.75 9.88 6.12
C GLU A 139 -2.08 11.00 6.91
N VAL A 140 -1.16 10.66 7.81
CA VAL A 140 -0.52 11.60 8.73
C VAL A 140 0.99 11.58 8.60
N SER A 141 1.66 12.63 9.08
CA SER A 141 3.12 12.70 9.13
C SER A 141 3.68 11.86 10.28
N GLY A 142 4.89 11.30 10.10
CA GLY A 142 5.63 10.53 11.12
C GLY A 142 6.77 9.74 10.49
N GLY A 143 7.68 9.20 11.28
CA GLY A 143 8.90 8.55 10.76
C GLY A 143 8.66 7.35 9.82
N ALA A 144 7.59 6.58 10.02
CA ALA A 144 7.23 5.48 9.11
C ALA A 144 6.73 6.01 7.76
N GLN A 145 6.05 7.15 7.76
CA GLN A 145 5.51 7.82 6.58
C GLN A 145 6.61 8.47 5.73
N ASP A 146 7.63 9.02 6.38
CA ASP A 146 8.81 9.54 5.69
C ASP A 146 9.57 8.43 4.96
N ASN A 147 9.61 7.22 5.52
CA ASN A 147 10.14 6.04 4.83
C ASN A 147 9.30 5.67 3.60
N GLN A 148 7.96 5.76 3.67
CA GLN A 148 7.10 5.51 2.51
C GLN A 148 7.31 6.55 1.40
N TYR A 149 7.51 7.81 1.78
CA TYR A 149 7.84 8.87 0.83
C TYR A 149 9.18 8.61 0.14
N LYS A 150 10.19 8.23 0.92
CA LYS A 150 11.50 7.84 0.39
C LYS A 150 11.42 6.63 -0.53
N ASP A 151 10.60 5.63 -0.18
CA ASP A 151 10.37 4.46 -1.05
C ASP A 151 9.86 4.86 -2.44
N ILE A 152 8.96 5.86 -2.51
CA ILE A 152 8.48 6.39 -3.79
C ILE A 152 9.58 7.16 -4.53
N GLN A 153 10.39 7.97 -3.83
CA GLN A 153 11.52 8.65 -4.46
C GLN A 153 12.49 7.66 -5.10
N ASP A 154 12.85 6.60 -4.36
CA ASP A 154 13.75 5.56 -4.86
C ASP A 154 13.12 4.80 -6.04
N PHE A 155 11.82 4.49 -5.99
CA PHE A 155 11.10 3.88 -7.12
C PHE A 155 11.19 4.75 -8.38
N LEU A 156 10.97 6.06 -8.26
CA LEU A 156 11.07 7.01 -9.37
C LEU A 156 12.50 7.14 -9.88
N HIS A 157 13.50 7.12 -9.01
CA HIS A 157 14.90 7.13 -9.45
C HIS A 157 15.24 5.89 -10.29
N HIS A 158 14.85 4.71 -9.82
CA HIS A 158 15.09 3.48 -10.57
C HIS A 158 14.30 3.39 -11.89
N SER A 159 13.13 4.03 -11.98
CA SER A 159 12.33 4.04 -13.20
C SER A 159 12.92 4.90 -14.33
N ARG A 160 13.63 5.98 -14.00
CA ARG A 160 14.23 6.89 -14.99
C ARG A 160 15.21 6.22 -15.93
N ASP A 161 15.96 5.26 -15.41
CA ASP A 161 17.03 4.59 -16.15
C ASP A 161 16.51 3.36 -16.92
N CYS A 162 15.19 3.11 -16.87
CA CYS A 162 14.59 1.97 -17.51
C CYS A 162 14.33 2.24 -19.00
N ASN A 163 14.92 1.41 -19.85
CA ASN A 163 14.80 1.50 -21.31
C ASN A 163 13.87 0.43 -21.91
N GLU A 164 13.02 -0.19 -21.08
CA GLU A 164 12.03 -1.15 -21.56
C GLU A 164 10.98 -0.45 -22.42
N LYS A 165 10.81 -0.94 -23.65
CA LYS A 165 9.86 -0.36 -24.62
C LYS A 165 8.42 -0.55 -24.13
N ASN A 166 7.57 0.42 -24.43
CA ASN A 166 6.14 0.38 -24.12
C ASN A 166 5.85 0.17 -22.63
N THR A 167 6.73 0.68 -21.76
CA THR A 167 6.62 0.52 -20.30
C THR A 167 6.40 1.87 -19.64
N ILE A 168 5.42 1.92 -18.74
CA ILE A 168 5.08 3.09 -17.94
C ILE A 168 5.19 2.72 -16.44
N PHE A 169 5.84 3.57 -15.67
CA PHE A 169 5.96 3.45 -14.23
C PHE A 169 5.04 4.46 -13.54
N LEU A 170 4.21 3.98 -12.63
CA LEU A 170 3.29 4.83 -11.87
C LEU A 170 3.59 4.74 -10.37
N ALA A 171 3.82 5.90 -9.74
CA ALA A 171 3.74 6.02 -8.30
C ALA A 171 2.34 6.53 -7.95
N ILE A 172 1.51 5.68 -7.35
CA ILE A 172 0.16 6.02 -6.89
C ILE A 172 0.24 6.41 -5.42
N CYS A 173 0.07 7.71 -5.13
CA CYS A 173 0.29 8.32 -3.83
C CYS A 173 -1.03 8.85 -3.27
N ASP A 174 -1.63 8.13 -2.33
CA ASP A 174 -2.93 8.43 -1.75
C ASP A 174 -2.84 8.85 -0.28
N GLY A 175 -3.83 9.62 0.15
CA GLY A 175 -3.96 10.12 1.52
C GLY A 175 -3.46 11.55 1.71
N ASP A 176 -3.90 12.14 2.84
CA ASP A 176 -3.72 13.56 3.12
C ASP A 176 -2.24 13.98 3.26
N TYR A 177 -1.36 13.05 3.63
CA TYR A 177 0.08 13.31 3.74
C TYR A 177 0.70 13.86 2.46
N TYR A 178 0.33 13.33 1.30
CA TYR A 178 0.88 13.77 0.02
C TYR A 178 0.35 15.13 -0.44
N LEU A 179 -0.79 15.56 0.11
CA LEU A 179 -1.38 16.88 -0.14
C LEU A 179 -0.84 17.97 0.79
N GLN A 180 -0.12 17.58 1.86
CA GLN A 180 0.48 18.52 2.78
C GLN A 180 1.62 19.30 2.13
N LYS A 181 1.71 20.58 2.46
CA LYS A 181 2.86 21.42 2.12
C LYS A 181 4.07 20.98 2.93
N ASP A 182 5.23 20.99 2.31
CA ASP A 182 6.47 20.68 2.99
C ASP A 182 7.01 21.98 3.65
N SER A 183 7.12 21.96 4.97
CA SER A 183 7.62 23.09 5.75
C SER A 183 9.07 23.49 5.42
N GLN A 184 9.85 22.60 4.82
CA GLN A 184 11.25 22.87 4.47
C GLN A 184 11.43 23.54 3.10
N THR A 185 10.43 23.45 2.19
CA THR A 185 10.58 23.87 0.80
C THR A 185 9.53 24.88 0.33
N GLY A 186 8.71 25.43 1.23
CA GLY A 186 7.72 26.44 0.89
C GLY A 186 6.32 25.87 0.58
N ASP A 187 5.60 26.51 -0.35
CA ASP A 187 4.17 26.25 -0.57
C ASP A 187 3.84 24.99 -1.41
N GLU A 188 4.84 24.21 -1.77
CA GLU A 188 4.62 23.06 -2.63
C GLU A 188 4.21 21.81 -1.87
N THR A 189 3.23 21.07 -2.40
CA THR A 189 2.80 19.79 -1.79
C THR A 189 3.81 18.67 -2.05
N LYS A 190 3.84 17.67 -1.16
CA LYS A 190 4.72 16.51 -1.29
C LYS A 190 4.50 15.76 -2.62
N ILE A 191 3.26 15.62 -3.09
CA ILE A 191 2.97 14.98 -4.37
C ILE A 191 3.58 15.77 -5.55
N LYS A 192 3.50 17.10 -5.55
CA LYS A 192 4.12 17.93 -6.59
C LYS A 192 5.63 17.78 -6.62
N ARG A 193 6.27 17.67 -5.46
CA ARG A 193 7.71 17.38 -5.38
C ARG A 193 8.07 16.04 -5.98
N LEU A 194 7.28 15.00 -5.74
CA LEU A 194 7.48 13.69 -6.39
C LEU A 194 7.28 13.78 -7.89
N GLN A 195 6.30 14.55 -8.37
CA GLN A 195 6.06 14.77 -9.81
C GLN A 195 7.27 15.40 -10.51
N ARG A 196 8.04 16.28 -9.84
CA ARG A 196 9.29 16.82 -10.40
C ARG A 196 10.41 15.79 -10.56
N LEU A 197 10.30 14.66 -9.87
CA LEU A 197 11.27 13.56 -10.02
C LEU A 197 10.99 12.69 -11.24
N THR A 198 9.86 12.85 -11.88
CA THR A 198 9.48 12.07 -13.08
C THR A 198 10.07 12.67 -14.35
N ASP A 199 10.16 11.86 -15.40
CA ASP A 199 10.52 12.31 -16.76
C ASP A 199 9.30 12.78 -17.56
N ASN A 200 8.08 12.58 -17.05
CA ASN A 200 6.82 12.87 -17.71
C ASN A 200 6.65 12.19 -19.09
N LYS A 201 7.37 11.09 -19.30
CA LYS A 201 7.30 10.27 -20.53
C LYS A 201 7.03 8.81 -20.21
N THR A 202 7.83 8.24 -19.31
CA THR A 202 7.75 6.84 -18.90
C THR A 202 7.47 6.68 -17.41
N SER A 203 7.64 7.74 -16.61
CA SER A 203 7.37 7.74 -15.18
C SER A 203 6.44 8.88 -14.77
N PHE A 204 5.46 8.58 -13.91
CA PHE A 204 4.45 9.54 -13.45
C PHE A 204 4.10 9.33 -11.99
N VAL A 205 3.63 10.39 -11.35
CA VAL A 205 3.09 10.37 -9.99
C VAL A 205 1.68 10.94 -10.00
N LEU A 206 0.74 10.20 -9.46
CA LEU A 206 -0.66 10.59 -9.39
C LEU A 206 -1.34 10.00 -8.13
N ASN A 207 -2.52 10.48 -7.81
CA ASN A 207 -3.42 9.81 -6.88
C ASN A 207 -4.38 8.88 -7.62
N ILE A 208 -5.01 7.96 -6.91
CA ILE A 208 -5.89 6.96 -7.52
C ILE A 208 -7.09 7.60 -8.24
N ASP A 209 -7.61 8.73 -7.76
CA ASP A 209 -8.76 9.40 -8.36
C ASP A 209 -8.45 9.98 -9.75
N SER A 210 -7.18 10.30 -10.01
CA SER A 210 -6.72 10.80 -11.31
C SER A 210 -6.37 9.69 -12.31
N LEU A 211 -6.32 8.43 -11.87
CA LEU A 211 -5.82 7.33 -12.68
C LEU A 211 -6.65 7.09 -13.96
N SER A 212 -7.97 7.06 -13.84
CA SER A 212 -8.85 6.83 -15.01
C SER A 212 -8.63 7.85 -16.11
N SER A 213 -8.64 9.14 -15.76
CA SER A 213 -8.39 10.22 -16.73
C SER A 213 -6.98 10.17 -17.30
N PHE A 214 -5.99 9.83 -16.48
CA PHE A 214 -4.61 9.66 -16.92
C PHE A 214 -4.47 8.54 -17.96
N LEU A 215 -5.06 7.37 -17.71
CA LEU A 215 -5.00 6.24 -18.64
C LEU A 215 -5.68 6.58 -19.98
N GLN A 216 -6.83 7.26 -19.98
CA GLN A 216 -7.50 7.71 -21.20
C GLN A 216 -6.62 8.66 -22.02
N ASN A 217 -5.88 9.56 -21.37
CA ASN A 217 -5.05 10.55 -22.05
C ASN A 217 -3.74 9.98 -22.61
N ILE A 218 -3.11 9.00 -21.94
CA ILE A 218 -1.81 8.45 -22.37
C ILE A 218 -1.96 7.39 -23.45
N THR A 219 -3.16 6.86 -23.63
CA THR A 219 -3.44 5.78 -24.60
C THR A 219 -4.14 6.28 -25.88
N ASN A 220 -4.53 7.54 -25.92
CA ASN A 220 -5.01 8.23 -27.13
C ASN A 220 -3.84 8.92 -27.86
#